data_d01d4c73880480484be3f58a20422dad
#
_entry.id   d01d4c73880480484be3f58a20422dad
#
_cell.length_a   1.000
_cell.length_b   1.000
_cell.length_c   1.000
_cell.angle_alpha   90.00
_cell.angle_beta   90.00
_cell.angle_gamma   90.00
#
_symmetry.space_group_name_H-M   'P 1'
#
loop_
_entity.id
_entity.type
_entity.pdbx_description
1 polymer ?
#
loop_
_entity_poly.entity_id
_entity_poly.type
_entity_poly.pdbx_seq_one_letter_code
_entity_poly.pdbx_strand_id
1 'polypeptide(L)'
;MKYLLTESVKHLKIPSIKVEKGVFSEGEIYFRIKEDIRNKPLIIISNITTDNLLEFLFSVDAAKRAGAKIKKIIIPFISYARQDKVYNYGESVSGGVICSILKNLKIPIIIYDIHSKLLKKYLSFQHKTLLPILVNKIPKKIRKDCIVIAPDSGGVERAGKIAKSLNLPLMNIKKVRKGRKIIMNFDKDVSGKNIIIVDDMISSGTTMVKAAKLLKKEGAKEIYAISTHGLFVGNSKKELGKSRITKIIVSNTLSIKSSRQIEVVGVNKFII
;
A
#
# COMPACT_ATOMS: atom_id res chain seq x y z
N MET A 1 -8.63 -18.42 -16.75
CA MET A 1 -7.77 -17.23 -16.65
C MET A 1 -6.38 -17.70 -16.19
N LYS A 2 -5.31 -17.26 -16.87
CA LYS A 2 -3.93 -17.52 -16.45
C LYS A 2 -3.35 -16.28 -15.75
N TYR A 3 -2.39 -16.48 -14.87
CA TYR A 3 -1.69 -15.40 -14.15
C TYR A 3 -0.19 -15.51 -14.39
N LEU A 4 0.48 -14.37 -14.55
CA LEU A 4 1.91 -14.22 -14.52
C LEU A 4 2.28 -13.36 -13.30
N LEU A 5 3.11 -13.90 -12.42
CA LEU A 5 3.59 -13.22 -11.23
C LEU A 5 5.08 -12.92 -11.37
N THR A 6 5.46 -11.66 -11.12
CA THR A 6 6.87 -11.31 -10.91
C THR A 6 7.32 -11.75 -9.52
N GLU A 7 8.64 -11.76 -9.27
CA GLU A 7 9.21 -12.19 -7.99
C GLU A 7 8.62 -11.38 -6.81
N SER A 8 8.40 -10.08 -7.02
CA SER A 8 7.91 -9.16 -6.00
C SER A 8 6.56 -9.54 -5.38
N VAL A 9 5.79 -10.44 -6.01
CA VAL A 9 4.45 -10.85 -5.56
C VAL A 9 4.27 -12.37 -5.44
N LYS A 10 5.32 -13.17 -5.60
CA LYS A 10 5.25 -14.64 -5.45
C LYS A 10 4.75 -15.10 -4.08
N HIS A 11 5.03 -14.31 -3.04
CA HIS A 11 4.54 -14.57 -1.69
C HIS A 11 3.00 -14.56 -1.57
N LEU A 12 2.27 -14.02 -2.56
CA LEU A 12 0.81 -14.09 -2.61
C LEU A 12 0.28 -15.50 -2.90
N LYS A 13 1.16 -16.42 -3.35
CA LYS A 13 0.83 -17.84 -3.63
C LYS A 13 -0.39 -18.00 -4.55
N ILE A 14 -0.52 -17.13 -5.56
CA ILE A 14 -1.50 -17.25 -6.62
C ILE A 14 -0.96 -18.24 -7.67
N PRO A 15 -1.73 -19.24 -8.12
CA PRO A 15 -1.29 -20.13 -9.19
C PRO A 15 -0.89 -19.34 -10.44
N SER A 16 0.33 -19.55 -10.93
CA SER A 16 0.88 -18.77 -12.05
C SER A 16 1.52 -19.67 -13.10
N ILE A 17 1.65 -19.13 -14.31
CA ILE A 17 2.36 -19.81 -15.40
C ILE A 17 3.83 -20.00 -15.04
N LYS A 18 4.45 -21.02 -15.64
CA LYS A 18 5.87 -21.31 -15.45
C LYS A 18 6.73 -20.31 -16.21
N VAL A 19 7.66 -19.68 -15.50
CA VAL A 19 8.66 -18.79 -16.05
C VAL A 19 10.06 -19.24 -15.67
N GLU A 20 11.02 -18.96 -16.53
CA GLU A 20 12.44 -19.09 -16.27
C GLU A 20 13.03 -17.70 -16.12
N LYS A 21 13.82 -17.50 -15.09
CA LYS A 21 14.54 -16.25 -14.84
C LYS A 21 16.00 -16.56 -14.56
N GLY A 22 16.84 -15.67 -14.99
CA GLY A 22 18.27 -15.69 -14.73
C GLY A 22 18.82 -14.29 -14.65
N VAL A 23 20.08 -14.23 -14.24
CA VAL A 23 20.86 -13.00 -14.28
C VAL A 23 22.16 -13.36 -14.97
N PHE A 24 22.51 -12.62 -16.00
CA PHE A 24 23.80 -12.76 -16.69
C PHE A 24 24.94 -12.28 -15.78
N SER A 25 26.17 -12.63 -16.11
CA SER A 25 27.36 -12.26 -15.34
C SER A 25 27.49 -10.74 -15.13
N GLU A 26 27.00 -9.96 -16.08
CA GLU A 26 26.99 -8.50 -16.07
C GLU A 26 25.84 -7.90 -15.21
N GLY A 27 24.99 -8.75 -14.63
CA GLY A 27 23.85 -8.33 -13.81
C GLY A 27 22.55 -8.09 -14.61
N GLU A 28 22.53 -8.36 -15.92
CA GLU A 28 21.35 -8.21 -16.75
C GLU A 28 20.33 -9.34 -16.49
N ILE A 29 19.04 -8.93 -16.41
CA ILE A 29 17.96 -9.89 -16.12
C ILE A 29 17.53 -10.60 -17.39
N TYR A 30 17.47 -11.93 -17.32
CA TYR A 30 16.84 -12.79 -18.32
C TYR A 30 15.46 -13.23 -17.87
N PHE A 31 14.48 -13.16 -18.78
CA PHE A 31 13.10 -13.58 -18.50
C PHE A 31 12.50 -14.36 -19.66
N ARG A 32 11.96 -15.56 -19.39
CA ARG A 32 11.34 -16.43 -20.37
C ARG A 32 10.08 -17.10 -19.85
N ILE A 33 9.02 -17.17 -20.66
CA ILE A 33 7.82 -17.95 -20.37
C ILE A 33 8.02 -19.38 -20.89
N LYS A 34 7.79 -20.36 -20.03
CA LYS A 34 8.02 -21.81 -20.31
C LYS A 34 6.76 -22.56 -20.72
N GLU A 35 5.62 -21.88 -20.88
CA GLU A 35 4.35 -22.46 -21.27
C GLU A 35 3.81 -21.85 -22.57
N ASP A 36 3.08 -22.65 -23.36
CA ASP A 36 2.31 -22.07 -24.46
C ASP A 36 1.10 -21.29 -23.92
N ILE A 37 1.15 -19.98 -24.08
CA ILE A 37 0.12 -19.04 -23.70
C ILE A 37 -0.47 -18.29 -24.90
N ARG A 38 -0.18 -18.73 -26.09
CA ARG A 38 -0.67 -18.13 -27.34
C ARG A 38 -2.21 -18.06 -27.33
N ASN A 39 -2.75 -16.89 -27.60
CA ASN A 39 -4.17 -16.58 -27.57
C ASN A 39 -4.88 -16.79 -26.21
N LYS A 40 -4.17 -17.16 -25.14
CA LYS A 40 -4.77 -17.35 -23.81
C LYS A 40 -4.94 -16.03 -23.07
N PRO A 41 -6.06 -15.84 -22.33
CA PRO A 41 -6.24 -14.65 -21.49
C PRO A 41 -5.29 -14.69 -20.30
N LEU A 42 -4.49 -13.61 -20.14
CA LEU A 42 -3.47 -13.47 -19.12
C LEU A 42 -3.70 -12.22 -18.26
N ILE A 43 -3.49 -12.33 -16.95
CA ILE A 43 -3.38 -11.23 -16.02
C ILE A 43 -1.95 -11.21 -15.49
N ILE A 44 -1.29 -10.06 -15.52
CA ILE A 44 0.04 -9.87 -14.94
C ILE A 44 -0.12 -9.20 -13.58
N ILE A 45 0.51 -9.74 -12.55
CA ILE A 45 0.51 -9.19 -11.19
C ILE A 45 1.96 -8.90 -10.81
N SER A 46 2.22 -7.65 -10.43
CA SER A 46 3.54 -7.19 -10.02
C SER A 46 3.44 -5.99 -9.09
N ASN A 47 4.26 -5.94 -8.06
CA ASN A 47 4.57 -4.66 -7.43
C ASN A 47 5.50 -3.88 -8.37
N ILE A 48 5.46 -2.55 -8.30
CA ILE A 48 6.37 -1.69 -9.05
C ILE A 48 7.26 -0.96 -8.05
N THR A 49 8.51 -1.40 -7.96
CA THR A 49 9.54 -0.83 -7.09
C THR A 49 10.81 -0.58 -7.90
N THR A 50 11.80 0.09 -7.32
CA THR A 50 13.10 0.30 -7.95
C THR A 50 13.71 -1.02 -8.43
N ASP A 51 13.68 -2.04 -7.57
CA ASP A 51 14.40 -3.30 -7.80
C ASP A 51 13.72 -4.23 -8.81
N ASN A 52 12.42 -4.02 -9.11
CA ASN A 52 11.69 -4.96 -9.97
C ASN A 52 11.04 -4.35 -11.20
N LEU A 53 11.24 -3.07 -11.47
CA LEU A 53 10.65 -2.39 -12.63
C LEU A 53 11.09 -3.07 -13.95
N LEU A 54 12.37 -3.39 -14.09
CA LEU A 54 12.88 -4.05 -15.30
C LEU A 54 12.31 -5.47 -15.45
N GLU A 55 12.31 -6.29 -14.38
CA GLU A 55 11.68 -7.62 -14.42
C GLU A 55 10.22 -7.52 -14.86
N PHE A 56 9.48 -6.55 -14.32
CA PHE A 56 8.10 -6.32 -14.72
C PHE A 56 7.97 -5.98 -16.20
N LEU A 57 8.77 -5.04 -16.73
CA LEU A 57 8.73 -4.64 -18.13
C LEU A 57 9.06 -5.82 -19.06
N PHE A 58 10.08 -6.61 -18.72
CA PHE A 58 10.47 -7.80 -19.49
C PHE A 58 9.40 -8.89 -19.42
N SER A 59 8.71 -9.05 -18.29
CA SER A 59 7.60 -9.98 -18.18
C SER A 59 6.42 -9.62 -19.09
N VAL A 60 6.14 -8.32 -19.25
CA VAL A 60 5.11 -7.81 -20.17
C VAL A 60 5.53 -8.04 -21.64
N ASP A 61 6.77 -7.74 -22.00
CA ASP A 61 7.30 -7.97 -23.35
C ASP A 61 7.28 -9.46 -23.70
N ALA A 62 7.77 -10.32 -22.82
CA ALA A 62 7.76 -11.77 -23.01
C ALA A 62 6.33 -12.31 -23.20
N ALA A 63 5.35 -11.79 -22.44
CA ALA A 63 3.96 -12.19 -22.59
C ALA A 63 3.36 -11.74 -23.93
N LYS A 64 3.70 -10.54 -24.41
CA LYS A 64 3.29 -10.07 -25.74
C LYS A 64 3.91 -10.94 -26.85
N ARG A 65 5.22 -11.21 -26.81
CA ARG A 65 5.93 -12.04 -27.79
C ARG A 65 5.44 -13.49 -27.79
N ALA A 66 5.05 -14.03 -26.62
CA ALA A 66 4.41 -15.35 -26.52
C ALA A 66 2.95 -15.37 -27.00
N GLY A 67 2.43 -14.26 -27.54
CA GLY A 67 1.09 -14.17 -28.13
C GLY A 67 -0.05 -14.20 -27.10
N ALA A 68 0.19 -13.85 -25.84
CA ALA A 68 -0.85 -13.81 -24.80
C ALA A 68 -1.85 -12.66 -25.03
N LYS A 69 -3.13 -12.90 -24.72
CA LYS A 69 -4.15 -11.84 -24.64
C LYS A 69 -4.12 -11.21 -23.24
N ILE A 70 -3.22 -10.25 -23.01
CA ILE A 70 -3.09 -9.59 -21.70
C ILE A 70 -4.35 -8.76 -21.44
N LYS A 71 -5.13 -9.15 -20.44
CA LYS A 71 -6.41 -8.52 -20.10
C LYS A 71 -6.23 -7.29 -19.21
N LYS A 72 -5.33 -7.37 -18.25
CA LYS A 72 -5.02 -6.30 -17.30
C LYS A 72 -3.71 -6.55 -16.58
N ILE A 73 -3.16 -5.49 -16.01
CA ILE A 73 -2.06 -5.52 -15.05
C ILE A 73 -2.64 -5.17 -13.68
N ILE A 74 -2.28 -5.93 -12.66
CA ILE A 74 -2.64 -5.66 -11.27
C ILE A 74 -1.37 -5.28 -10.52
N ILE A 75 -1.39 -4.11 -9.90
CA ILE A 75 -0.27 -3.57 -9.12
C ILE A 75 -0.72 -3.47 -7.65
N PRO A 76 -0.38 -4.47 -6.80
CA PRO A 76 -0.70 -4.42 -5.38
C PRO A 76 -0.03 -3.25 -4.67
N PHE A 77 1.23 -2.92 -5.03
CA PHE A 77 1.98 -1.79 -4.49
C PHE A 77 2.80 -1.10 -5.58
N ILE A 78 2.82 0.24 -5.53
CA ILE A 78 3.65 1.07 -6.42
C ILE A 78 4.48 2.06 -5.61
N SER A 79 5.81 2.03 -5.82
CA SER A 79 6.75 3.01 -5.28
C SER A 79 6.62 4.37 -6.00
N TYR A 80 7.29 5.37 -5.46
CA TYR A 80 7.33 6.76 -5.97
C TYR A 80 5.99 7.51 -5.97
N ALA A 81 4.87 6.88 -5.57
CA ALA A 81 3.56 7.54 -5.54
C ALA A 81 3.48 8.72 -4.54
N ARG A 82 4.50 8.92 -3.67
CA ARG A 82 4.64 10.06 -2.76
C ARG A 82 5.28 11.28 -3.44
N GLN A 83 5.96 11.09 -4.58
CA GLN A 83 6.55 12.14 -5.41
C GLN A 83 5.61 12.44 -6.60
N ASP A 84 4.46 13.00 -6.28
CA ASP A 84 3.31 13.21 -7.16
C ASP A 84 3.19 14.64 -7.70
N LYS A 85 4.03 15.55 -7.20
CA LYS A 85 4.13 16.97 -7.60
C LYS A 85 5.51 17.53 -7.25
N VAL A 86 5.83 18.67 -7.83
CA VAL A 86 7.03 19.44 -7.50
C VAL A 86 6.78 20.23 -6.20
N TYR A 87 7.67 20.11 -5.24
CA TYR A 87 7.68 20.89 -4.00
C TYR A 87 8.75 21.98 -4.02
N ASN A 88 9.90 21.71 -4.65
CA ASN A 88 11.00 22.63 -4.81
C ASN A 88 11.43 22.68 -6.27
N TYR A 89 12.01 23.80 -6.70
CA TYR A 89 12.55 23.95 -8.05
C TYR A 89 13.54 22.84 -8.38
N GLY A 90 13.43 22.27 -9.59
CA GLY A 90 14.31 21.21 -10.07
C GLY A 90 13.97 19.79 -9.60
N GLU A 91 12.93 19.60 -8.77
CA GLU A 91 12.50 18.25 -8.34
C GLU A 91 11.81 17.47 -9.46
N SER A 92 12.09 16.17 -9.50
CA SER A 92 11.37 15.23 -10.35
C SER A 92 9.99 14.90 -9.80
N VAL A 93 9.00 14.74 -10.66
CA VAL A 93 7.73 14.08 -10.32
C VAL A 93 7.89 12.59 -10.63
N SER A 94 8.64 11.88 -9.79
CA SER A 94 9.06 10.51 -10.05
C SER A 94 7.88 9.54 -10.21
N GLY A 95 6.77 9.74 -9.45
CA GLY A 95 5.54 9.00 -9.64
C GLY A 95 4.93 9.20 -11.03
N GLY A 96 5.01 10.42 -11.57
CA GLY A 96 4.58 10.74 -12.94
C GLY A 96 5.43 10.04 -13.99
N VAL A 97 6.76 9.97 -13.81
CA VAL A 97 7.67 9.25 -14.72
C VAL A 97 7.30 7.77 -14.78
N ILE A 98 7.16 7.10 -13.62
CA ILE A 98 6.75 5.69 -13.57
C ILE A 98 5.38 5.49 -14.21
N CYS A 99 4.41 6.34 -13.91
CA CYS A 99 3.08 6.28 -14.54
C CYS A 99 3.13 6.45 -16.06
N SER A 100 4.01 7.30 -16.59
CA SER A 100 4.20 7.47 -18.05
C SER A 100 4.78 6.22 -18.70
N ILE A 101 5.71 5.54 -18.06
CA ILE A 101 6.23 4.24 -18.52
C ILE A 101 5.08 3.22 -18.59
N LEU A 102 4.28 3.12 -17.53
CA LEU A 102 3.15 2.19 -17.48
C LEU A 102 2.08 2.51 -18.53
N LYS A 103 1.82 3.79 -18.82
CA LYS A 103 0.89 4.25 -19.86
C LYS A 103 1.25 3.73 -21.25
N ASN A 104 2.54 3.68 -21.57
CA ASN A 104 3.05 3.22 -22.87
C ASN A 104 2.82 1.72 -23.10
N LEU A 105 2.52 0.94 -22.07
CA LEU A 105 2.17 -0.47 -22.23
C LEU A 105 0.83 -0.66 -22.92
N LYS A 106 -0.09 0.33 -22.85
CA LYS A 106 -1.45 0.33 -23.44
C LYS A 106 -2.30 -0.83 -22.95
N ILE A 107 -2.15 -1.21 -21.68
CA ILE A 107 -2.88 -2.31 -21.03
C ILE A 107 -3.67 -1.72 -19.86
N PRO A 108 -4.94 -2.16 -19.62
CA PRO A 108 -5.70 -1.74 -18.45
C PRO A 108 -4.97 -2.05 -17.14
N ILE A 109 -4.93 -1.09 -16.21
CA ILE A 109 -4.17 -1.19 -14.95
C ILE A 109 -5.09 -1.01 -13.75
N ILE A 110 -4.93 -1.87 -12.75
CA ILE A 110 -5.54 -1.76 -11.42
C ILE A 110 -4.42 -1.51 -10.42
N ILE A 111 -4.58 -0.49 -9.57
CA ILE A 111 -3.64 -0.18 -8.48
C ILE A 111 -4.41 -0.16 -7.16
N TYR A 112 -3.86 -0.83 -6.14
CA TYR A 112 -4.44 -0.88 -4.81
C TYR A 112 -3.86 0.22 -3.91
N ASP A 113 -4.75 0.95 -3.24
CA ASP A 113 -4.45 1.97 -2.22
C ASP A 113 -3.23 2.84 -2.56
N ILE A 114 -3.18 3.35 -3.80
CA ILE A 114 -2.12 4.26 -4.23
C ILE A 114 -2.07 5.50 -3.32
N HIS A 115 -0.87 5.94 -2.95
CA HIS A 115 -0.68 7.07 -2.06
C HIS A 115 -1.35 8.35 -2.57
N SER A 116 -1.16 8.68 -3.84
CA SER A 116 -1.73 9.87 -4.44
C SER A 116 -2.53 9.57 -5.71
N LYS A 117 -3.78 10.02 -5.72
CA LYS A 117 -4.63 9.98 -6.91
C LYS A 117 -4.27 11.05 -7.95
N LEU A 118 -3.41 12.02 -7.62
CA LEU A 118 -2.93 13.03 -8.57
C LEU A 118 -2.19 12.38 -9.75
N LEU A 119 -1.62 11.18 -9.55
CA LEU A 119 -0.96 10.41 -10.58
C LEU A 119 -1.88 9.97 -11.73
N LYS A 120 -3.21 10.09 -11.58
CA LYS A 120 -4.17 9.93 -12.68
C LYS A 120 -3.97 10.92 -13.83
N LYS A 121 -3.26 12.02 -13.60
CA LYS A 121 -2.85 12.96 -14.68
C LYS A 121 -1.91 12.29 -15.70
N TYR A 122 -1.13 11.31 -15.27
CA TYR A 122 -0.11 10.65 -16.09
C TYR A 122 -0.54 9.28 -16.59
N LEU A 123 -1.42 8.57 -15.85
CA LEU A 123 -1.87 7.22 -16.15
C LEU A 123 -3.35 7.05 -15.80
N SER A 124 -4.15 6.54 -16.74
CA SER A 124 -5.49 6.04 -16.42
C SER A 124 -5.38 4.68 -15.75
N PHE A 125 -5.94 4.54 -14.53
CA PHE A 125 -5.98 3.29 -13.79
C PHE A 125 -7.24 3.18 -12.94
N GLN A 126 -7.68 1.95 -12.69
CA GLN A 126 -8.70 1.66 -11.69
C GLN A 126 -8.05 1.62 -10.31
N HIS A 127 -8.48 2.50 -9.41
CA HIS A 127 -8.08 2.45 -8.00
C HIS A 127 -9.01 1.52 -7.23
N LYS A 128 -8.44 0.56 -6.49
CA LYS A 128 -9.15 -0.30 -5.54
C LYS A 128 -8.57 -0.14 -4.15
N THR A 129 -9.34 -0.52 -3.12
CA THR A 129 -8.89 -0.48 -1.70
C THR A 129 -9.05 -1.82 -1.02
N LEU A 130 -8.07 -2.16 -0.17
CA LEU A 130 -8.07 -3.33 0.70
C LEU A 130 -8.40 -2.98 2.16
N LEU A 131 -8.47 -1.70 2.48
CA LEU A 131 -8.71 -1.22 3.86
C LEU A 131 -9.99 -1.81 4.51
N PRO A 132 -11.14 -1.98 3.81
CA PRO A 132 -12.32 -2.61 4.41
C PRO A 132 -12.09 -4.04 4.89
N ILE A 133 -11.17 -4.77 4.22
CA ILE A 133 -10.81 -6.14 4.61
C ILE A 133 -9.97 -6.12 5.88
N LEU A 134 -9.04 -5.18 5.98
CA LEU A 134 -8.13 -5.03 7.11
C LEU A 134 -8.89 -4.60 8.37
N VAL A 135 -9.80 -3.63 8.25
CA VAL A 135 -10.57 -3.15 9.40
C VAL A 135 -11.45 -4.26 10.01
N ASN A 136 -11.86 -5.24 9.22
CA ASN A 136 -12.61 -6.39 9.71
C ASN A 136 -11.81 -7.32 10.62
N LYS A 137 -10.48 -7.18 10.69
CA LYS A 137 -9.62 -7.88 11.65
C LYS A 137 -9.65 -7.30 13.06
N ILE A 138 -10.08 -6.05 13.22
CA ILE A 138 -10.33 -5.50 14.55
C ILE A 138 -11.55 -6.20 15.14
N PRO A 139 -11.50 -6.67 16.41
CA PRO A 139 -12.64 -7.33 17.05
C PRO A 139 -13.90 -6.46 17.01
N LYS A 140 -15.05 -7.06 16.70
CA LYS A 140 -16.33 -6.33 16.58
C LYS A 140 -16.66 -5.50 17.82
N LYS A 141 -16.38 -6.05 19.03
CA LYS A 141 -16.59 -5.37 20.31
C LYS A 141 -15.81 -4.05 20.40
N ILE A 142 -14.57 -4.04 19.92
CA ILE A 142 -13.71 -2.85 19.90
C ILE A 142 -14.24 -1.85 18.86
N ARG A 143 -14.59 -2.30 17.65
CA ARG A 143 -15.03 -1.43 16.55
C ARG A 143 -16.30 -0.63 16.83
N LYS A 144 -17.19 -1.13 17.71
CA LYS A 144 -18.47 -0.45 18.00
C LYS A 144 -18.32 0.91 18.68
N ASP A 145 -17.22 1.16 19.40
CA ASP A 145 -16.98 2.41 20.12
C ASP A 145 -15.56 2.93 19.82
N CYS A 146 -15.32 3.20 18.54
CA CYS A 146 -14.05 3.74 18.08
C CYS A 146 -14.21 5.13 17.46
N ILE A 147 -13.12 5.86 17.48
CA ILE A 147 -12.93 7.05 16.62
C ILE A 147 -11.93 6.67 15.53
N VAL A 148 -12.30 6.90 14.27
CA VAL A 148 -11.40 6.71 13.13
C VAL A 148 -10.57 7.98 12.96
N ILE A 149 -9.27 7.83 12.80
CA ILE A 149 -8.32 8.94 12.71
C ILE A 149 -7.52 8.89 11.41
N ALA A 150 -7.47 10.02 10.72
CA ALA A 150 -6.48 10.28 9.70
C ALA A 150 -5.22 10.89 10.36
N PRO A 151 -4.03 10.28 10.22
CA PRO A 151 -2.82 10.76 10.87
C PRO A 151 -2.28 12.06 10.26
N ASP A 152 -2.74 12.42 9.07
CA ASP A 152 -2.47 13.69 8.38
C ASP A 152 -3.58 14.04 7.38
N SER A 153 -3.46 15.21 6.76
CA SER A 153 -4.46 15.73 5.80
C SER A 153 -4.59 14.87 4.53
N GLY A 154 -3.53 14.21 4.09
CA GLY A 154 -3.55 13.33 2.92
C GLY A 154 -4.37 12.05 3.13
N GLY A 155 -4.50 11.60 4.38
CA GLY A 155 -5.26 10.41 4.77
C GLY A 155 -6.75 10.61 4.99
N VAL A 156 -7.26 11.87 5.01
CA VAL A 156 -8.65 12.20 5.42
C VAL A 156 -9.70 11.50 4.57
N GLU A 157 -9.55 11.52 3.26
CA GLU A 157 -10.52 10.86 2.35
C GLU A 157 -10.60 9.35 2.61
N ARG A 158 -9.45 8.71 2.79
CA ARG A 158 -9.36 7.26 3.00
C ARG A 158 -9.90 6.86 4.37
N ALA A 159 -9.53 7.58 5.44
CA ALA A 159 -10.06 7.37 6.78
C ALA A 159 -11.57 7.65 6.84
N GLY A 160 -12.06 8.69 6.15
CA GLY A 160 -13.47 9.03 6.06
C GLY A 160 -14.33 7.92 5.42
N LYS A 161 -13.82 7.25 4.39
CA LYS A 161 -14.51 6.09 3.80
C LYS A 161 -14.65 4.94 4.80
N ILE A 162 -13.62 4.67 5.59
CA ILE A 162 -13.68 3.65 6.65
C ILE A 162 -14.63 4.08 7.77
N ALA A 163 -14.55 5.33 8.23
CA ALA A 163 -15.46 5.87 9.25
C ALA A 163 -16.92 5.72 8.82
N LYS A 164 -17.25 6.14 7.57
CA LYS A 164 -18.58 6.00 7.00
C LYS A 164 -19.04 4.54 6.93
N SER A 165 -18.18 3.63 6.48
CA SER A 165 -18.51 2.19 6.34
C SER A 165 -18.79 1.49 7.68
N LEU A 166 -18.24 2.02 8.78
CA LEU A 166 -18.41 1.53 10.13
C LEU A 166 -19.45 2.31 10.96
N ASN A 167 -19.99 3.38 10.39
CA ASN A 167 -20.83 4.35 11.10
C ASN A 167 -20.13 4.91 12.37
N LEU A 168 -18.86 5.30 12.23
CA LEU A 168 -18.01 5.81 13.30
C LEU A 168 -17.63 7.27 13.05
N PRO A 169 -17.35 8.05 14.12
CA PRO A 169 -16.84 9.41 13.97
C PRO A 169 -15.46 9.42 13.33
N LEU A 170 -15.22 10.38 12.42
CA LEU A 170 -13.93 10.71 11.88
C LEU A 170 -13.32 11.88 12.63
N MET A 171 -12.03 11.81 12.88
CA MET A 171 -11.22 12.89 13.45
C MET A 171 -9.91 13.03 12.67
N ASN A 172 -9.41 14.26 12.58
CA ASN A 172 -8.12 14.57 11.95
C ASN A 172 -7.13 15.06 12.99
N ILE A 173 -5.89 14.63 12.85
CA ILE A 173 -4.78 15.22 13.58
C ILE A 173 -4.31 16.45 12.82
N LYS A 174 -4.60 17.64 13.34
CA LYS A 174 -4.09 18.90 12.80
C LYS A 174 -2.68 19.13 13.29
N LYS A 175 -1.74 19.28 12.35
CA LYS A 175 -0.35 19.65 12.64
C LYS A 175 -0.23 21.16 12.53
N VAL A 176 -0.06 21.85 13.66
CA VAL A 176 0.20 23.28 13.71
C VAL A 176 1.69 23.50 13.95
N ARG A 177 2.37 24.20 13.05
CA ARG A 177 3.75 24.63 13.28
C ARG A 177 3.76 25.90 14.11
N LYS A 178 4.34 25.84 15.32
CA LYS A 178 4.70 27.02 16.13
C LYS A 178 6.23 27.09 16.23
N GLY A 179 6.84 27.90 15.38
CA GLY A 179 8.28 27.98 15.22
C GLY A 179 8.89 26.62 14.82
N ARG A 180 9.86 26.11 15.58
CA ARG A 180 10.50 24.80 15.36
C ARG A 180 9.71 23.60 15.91
N LYS A 181 8.62 23.84 16.65
CA LYS A 181 7.80 22.77 17.26
C LYS A 181 6.59 22.48 16.41
N ILE A 182 6.29 21.19 16.23
CA ILE A 182 5.04 20.71 15.62
C ILE A 182 4.11 20.34 16.77
N ILE A 183 3.01 21.08 16.90
CA ILE A 183 1.93 20.79 17.84
C ILE A 183 0.87 20.01 17.06
N MET A 184 0.44 18.90 17.61
CA MET A 184 -0.68 18.11 17.08
C MET A 184 -1.90 18.39 17.96
N ASN A 185 -2.99 18.84 17.37
CA ASN A 185 -4.25 19.10 18.05
C ASN A 185 -5.36 18.22 17.50
N PHE A 186 -6.31 17.91 18.34
CA PHE A 186 -7.54 17.20 18.00
C PHE A 186 -8.74 18.15 18.08
N ASP A 187 -9.78 17.83 17.37
CA ASP A 187 -11.07 18.52 17.41
C ASP A 187 -12.14 17.79 18.23
N LYS A 188 -11.80 16.65 18.86
CA LYS A 188 -12.71 15.85 19.69
C LYS A 188 -12.01 15.22 20.88
N ASP A 189 -12.77 14.96 21.93
CA ASP A 189 -12.31 14.18 23.09
C ASP A 189 -12.10 12.70 22.70
N VAL A 190 -10.94 12.17 23.08
CA VAL A 190 -10.52 10.77 22.85
C VAL A 190 -10.40 9.98 24.14
N SER A 191 -10.68 10.63 25.30
CA SER A 191 -10.56 9.99 26.61
C SER A 191 -11.48 8.78 26.74
N GLY A 192 -10.94 7.66 27.17
CA GLY A 192 -11.64 6.38 27.29
C GLY A 192 -12.04 5.72 25.97
N LYS A 193 -11.82 6.34 24.79
CA LYS A 193 -12.22 5.81 23.49
C LYS A 193 -11.17 4.90 22.88
N ASN A 194 -11.63 3.93 22.10
CA ASN A 194 -10.78 3.15 21.22
C ASN A 194 -10.51 3.93 19.92
N ILE A 195 -9.34 3.75 19.34
CA ILE A 195 -8.88 4.51 18.19
C ILE A 195 -8.52 3.56 17.03
N ILE A 196 -8.91 3.94 15.81
CA ILE A 196 -8.48 3.28 14.58
C ILE A 196 -7.73 4.33 13.73
N ILE A 197 -6.42 4.25 13.67
CA ILE A 197 -5.60 5.10 12.78
C ILE A 197 -5.56 4.42 11.41
N VAL A 198 -5.94 5.14 10.35
CA VAL A 198 -6.01 4.60 8.98
C VAL A 198 -5.07 5.36 8.05
N ASP A 199 -4.20 4.61 7.37
CA ASP A 199 -3.31 5.16 6.34
C ASP A 199 -3.18 4.20 5.14
N ASP A 200 -2.52 4.61 4.03
CA ASP A 200 -2.20 3.71 2.91
C ASP A 200 -0.99 2.85 3.22
N MET A 201 0.05 3.44 3.82
CA MET A 201 1.30 2.75 4.09
C MET A 201 1.92 3.11 5.44
N ILE A 202 2.64 2.14 6.01
CA ILE A 202 3.55 2.36 7.14
C ILE A 202 4.98 2.19 6.64
N SER A 203 5.71 3.29 6.48
CA SER A 203 7.11 3.31 6.06
C SER A 203 8.03 3.28 7.30
N SER A 204 8.55 4.41 7.75
CA SER A 204 9.34 4.51 8.99
C SER A 204 8.52 4.33 10.27
N GLY A 205 7.19 4.39 10.19
CA GLY A 205 6.29 4.33 11.34
C GLY A 205 6.23 5.61 12.20
N THR A 206 7.06 6.60 11.91
CA THR A 206 7.18 7.82 12.74
C THR A 206 5.85 8.55 12.93
N THR A 207 5.03 8.66 11.88
CA THR A 207 3.70 9.30 11.95
C THR A 207 2.79 8.53 12.90
N MET A 208 2.75 7.20 12.78
CA MET A 208 1.93 6.33 13.63
C MET A 208 2.36 6.38 15.10
N VAL A 209 3.69 6.33 15.36
CA VAL A 209 4.24 6.39 16.72
C VAL A 209 3.92 7.73 17.37
N LYS A 210 4.12 8.85 16.67
CA LYS A 210 3.80 10.20 17.20
C LYS A 210 2.30 10.34 17.45
N ALA A 211 1.45 9.91 16.53
CA ALA A 211 0.00 9.94 16.70
C ALA A 211 -0.43 9.10 17.92
N ALA A 212 0.06 7.87 18.04
CA ALA A 212 -0.27 6.98 19.16
C ALA A 212 0.20 7.54 20.52
N LYS A 213 1.40 8.11 20.58
CA LYS A 213 1.92 8.74 21.81
C LYS A 213 1.01 9.88 22.29
N LEU A 214 0.58 10.72 21.36
CA LEU A 214 -0.29 11.84 21.65
C LEU A 214 -1.67 11.36 22.10
N LEU A 215 -2.30 10.43 21.35
CA LEU A 215 -3.60 9.86 21.68
C LEU A 215 -3.63 9.20 23.05
N LYS A 216 -2.55 8.50 23.42
CA LYS A 216 -2.42 7.90 24.76
C LYS A 216 -2.29 8.96 25.85
N LYS A 217 -1.59 10.09 25.59
CA LYS A 217 -1.51 11.21 26.53
C LYS A 217 -2.89 11.81 26.80
N GLU A 218 -3.74 11.86 25.78
CA GLU A 218 -5.12 12.36 25.86
C GLU A 218 -6.14 11.27 26.32
N GLY A 219 -5.66 10.16 26.88
CA GLY A 219 -6.50 9.16 27.52
C GLY A 219 -7.13 8.09 26.62
N ALA A 220 -6.70 7.97 25.36
CA ALA A 220 -7.22 6.90 24.48
C ALA A 220 -6.97 5.49 25.05
N LYS A 221 -8.00 4.63 25.01
CA LYS A 221 -8.00 3.28 25.61
C LYS A 221 -7.15 2.31 24.80
N GLU A 222 -7.57 1.94 23.62
CA GLU A 222 -6.84 1.07 22.71
C GLU A 222 -6.60 1.76 21.37
N ILE A 223 -5.46 1.50 20.75
CA ILE A 223 -5.08 2.09 19.48
C ILE A 223 -4.76 0.99 18.49
N TYR A 224 -5.53 0.92 17.42
CA TYR A 224 -5.30 0.07 16.27
C TYR A 224 -4.78 0.92 15.11
N ALA A 225 -3.72 0.48 14.46
CA ALA A 225 -3.23 1.11 13.23
C ALA A 225 -3.50 0.18 12.04
N ILE A 226 -4.15 0.69 11.01
CA ILE A 226 -4.46 -0.05 9.79
C ILE A 226 -3.80 0.62 8.61
N SER A 227 -3.13 -0.18 7.78
CA SER A 227 -2.53 0.31 6.55
C SER A 227 -2.47 -0.81 5.51
N THR A 228 -2.73 -0.48 4.25
CA THR A 228 -2.63 -1.49 3.19
C THR A 228 -1.20 -1.96 3.02
N HIS A 229 -0.23 -1.04 3.01
CA HIS A 229 1.16 -1.37 2.70
C HIS A 229 2.05 -1.23 3.92
N GLY A 230 2.59 -2.34 4.42
CA GLY A 230 3.59 -2.34 5.46
C GLY A 230 5.00 -2.38 4.86
N LEU A 231 5.65 -1.23 4.69
CA LEU A 231 7.04 -1.20 4.21
C LEU A 231 8.04 -1.49 5.34
N PHE A 232 7.78 -0.95 6.51
CA PHE A 232 8.59 -1.13 7.71
C PHE A 232 10.10 -0.95 7.49
N VAL A 233 10.49 0.20 6.93
CA VAL A 233 11.89 0.51 6.62
C VAL A 233 12.73 0.80 7.87
N GLY A 234 14.00 0.42 7.83
CA GLY A 234 14.96 0.69 8.89
C GLY A 234 14.52 0.12 10.25
N ASN A 235 14.60 0.92 11.30
CA ASN A 235 14.25 0.54 12.66
C ASN A 235 12.75 0.62 12.99
N SER A 236 11.89 0.80 12.00
CA SER A 236 10.45 1.06 12.20
C SER A 236 9.75 0.01 13.05
N LYS A 237 10.02 -1.29 12.85
CA LYS A 237 9.43 -2.37 13.65
C LYS A 237 9.81 -2.26 15.13
N LYS A 238 11.05 -1.88 15.43
CA LYS A 238 11.53 -1.67 16.82
C LYS A 238 10.83 -0.47 17.44
N GLU A 239 10.72 0.64 16.72
CA GLU A 239 10.06 1.86 17.22
C GLU A 239 8.54 1.66 17.38
N LEU A 240 7.91 0.99 16.44
CA LEU A 240 6.49 0.60 16.56
C LEU A 240 6.28 -0.36 17.73
N GLY A 241 7.19 -1.31 17.95
CA GLY A 241 7.15 -2.24 19.09
C GLY A 241 7.18 -1.54 20.45
N LYS A 242 7.86 -0.41 20.56
CA LYS A 242 7.90 0.45 21.77
C LYS A 242 6.71 1.43 21.85
N SER A 243 5.93 1.56 20.76
CA SER A 243 4.78 2.45 20.72
C SER A 243 3.63 1.91 21.58
N ARG A 244 2.70 2.79 21.89
CA ARG A 244 1.47 2.44 22.63
C ARG A 244 0.36 1.93 21.70
N ILE A 245 0.70 1.49 20.48
CA ILE A 245 -0.25 0.88 19.54
C ILE A 245 -0.54 -0.55 20.00
N THR A 246 -1.80 -0.87 20.19
CA THR A 246 -2.26 -2.21 20.61
C THR A 246 -1.99 -3.26 19.52
N LYS A 247 -2.37 -2.94 18.27
CA LYS A 247 -2.20 -3.82 17.11
C LYS A 247 -2.02 -3.01 15.84
N ILE A 248 -1.13 -3.49 14.98
CA ILE A 248 -0.91 -2.95 13.63
C ILE A 248 -1.39 -4.02 12.64
N ILE A 249 -2.29 -3.66 11.75
CA ILE A 249 -2.89 -4.56 10.77
C ILE A 249 -2.52 -4.07 9.38
N VAL A 250 -1.82 -4.91 8.63
CA VAL A 250 -1.40 -4.61 7.25
C VAL A 250 -1.75 -5.76 6.32
N SER A 251 -1.81 -5.50 5.02
CA SER A 251 -1.97 -6.56 4.04
C SER A 251 -0.62 -7.21 3.68
N ASN A 252 -0.70 -8.37 3.03
CA ASN A 252 0.46 -9.00 2.40
C ASN A 252 0.71 -8.52 0.95
N THR A 253 0.35 -7.28 0.59
CA THR A 253 0.77 -6.66 -0.69
C THR A 253 2.29 -6.61 -0.83
N LEU A 254 2.99 -6.52 0.29
CA LEU A 254 4.44 -6.68 0.41
C LEU A 254 4.77 -7.94 1.22
N SER A 255 5.94 -8.53 0.98
CA SER A 255 6.38 -9.74 1.71
C SER A 255 6.81 -9.37 3.13
N ILE A 256 5.91 -9.57 4.10
CA ILE A 256 6.11 -9.22 5.51
C ILE A 256 5.74 -10.43 6.37
N LYS A 257 6.46 -10.61 7.47
CA LYS A 257 6.12 -11.60 8.50
C LYS A 257 5.33 -10.94 9.63
N SER A 258 4.29 -11.62 10.10
CA SER A 258 3.54 -11.23 11.31
C SER A 258 4.45 -11.28 12.55
N SER A 259 4.11 -10.48 13.55
CA SER A 259 4.73 -10.49 14.87
C SER A 259 3.66 -10.34 15.95
N ARG A 260 4.05 -10.30 17.23
CA ARG A 260 3.10 -10.09 18.34
C ARG A 260 2.21 -8.87 18.12
N GLN A 261 2.79 -7.76 17.62
CA GLN A 261 2.07 -6.49 17.41
C GLN A 261 1.57 -6.31 15.98
N ILE A 262 2.23 -6.91 14.98
CA ILE A 262 1.90 -6.75 13.56
C ILE A 262 1.16 -7.99 13.07
N GLU A 263 -0.07 -7.80 12.63
CA GLU A 263 -0.89 -8.80 11.95
C GLU A 263 -0.85 -8.55 10.44
N VAL A 264 -0.44 -9.56 9.68
CA VAL A 264 -0.41 -9.53 8.21
C VAL A 264 -1.59 -10.32 7.67
N VAL A 265 -2.46 -9.62 6.95
CA VAL A 265 -3.70 -10.20 6.37
C VAL A 265 -3.44 -10.62 4.93
N GLY A 266 -3.73 -11.89 4.62
CA GLY A 266 -3.67 -12.40 3.26
C GLY A 266 -4.79 -11.82 2.40
N VAL A 267 -4.42 -11.15 1.30
CA VAL A 267 -5.37 -10.48 0.39
C VAL A 267 -5.37 -11.07 -1.02
N ASN A 268 -4.67 -12.17 -1.25
CA ASN A 268 -4.58 -12.84 -2.56
C ASN A 268 -5.93 -13.09 -3.23
N LYS A 269 -6.95 -13.55 -2.48
CA LYS A 269 -8.32 -13.78 -3.00
C LYS A 269 -9.06 -12.49 -3.42
N PHE A 270 -8.61 -11.33 -3.00
CA PHE A 270 -9.23 -10.03 -3.29
C PHE A 270 -8.49 -9.25 -4.39
N ILE A 271 -7.29 -9.69 -4.73
CA ILE A 271 -6.46 -9.09 -5.78
C ILE A 271 -6.80 -9.65 -7.16
N ILE A 272 -7.20 -10.91 -7.25
CA ILE A 272 -7.54 -11.61 -8.50
C ILE A 272 -9.00 -11.45 -8.92
#